data_5519d739de05fc6818bff254bd9ee731
#
_entry.id   5519d739de05fc6818bff254bd9ee731
#
_cell.length_a   1.000
_cell.length_b   1.000
_cell.length_c   1.000
_cell.angle_alpha   90.00
_cell.angle_beta   90.00
_cell.angle_gamma   90.00
#
_symmetry.space_group_name_H-M   'P 1'
#
loop_
_entity.id
_entity.type
_entity.pdbx_description
1 polymer ?
#
loop_
_entity_poly.entity_id
_entity_poly.type
_entity_poly.pdbx_seq_one_letter_code
_entity_poly.pdbx_strand_id
1 'polypeptide(L)'
;MRPLALFVDLQNDFLSAAGLEPPSSEVVRNAARLLAGARERGLRVVHVVTSVDPETDDRMPHWKALGVRKCVRGTPGHRPPPELAPRAGEPVVSKSFFSAFSAPEMAAALAGADTLLVAGVHLHGCVRATVLDAYAHGLAVWVAEDAVGSDDPLHAAVTRRYLDGRAARFASVDELLARVAAGAATGPDAGRYAAEAARASASARRAAATWSAAAPEDRARPLEALAERLEAEAPALARALATELGKPVTLGEAEVRRTAELLRRAAALRLPGPSRAGPASSYRRVPLGVVAVVTPWNNPLAIPWGKIGPALALGNTVVWKPAPAATRLAERSLDVAREAHLPDGVVTLVPGDRRAAAAVMSDPGVDAVSVSGSSAAGWAAQEICARRRVPLQAELGGNNAAIVWEGAELSRAASLLAQGAFEYAGQRCTANRRAVVQDCLFDPLLELLSAAATTLPWGDPFDPATRVGPLVSEQARDRIAAALAGAAAGGARLVTPHALAPSRPGAWYPPTIVVGAAHESAIVQEETFGPILVLERASSFDEALRLANGVRQGLVAALFAGPGAWREAFQGSAQAGVLKWNSSTADADADAPFGGWKASGLGPPEHGPGDVEFFSKLQAIYDGALS
;
A
#
# COMPACT_ATOMS: atom_id res chain seq x y z
N MET A 1 -0.49 4.99 -18.99
CA MET A 1 0.94 5.25 -19.31
C MET A 1 1.25 4.61 -20.64
N ARG A 2 1.88 5.35 -21.54
CA ARG A 2 2.46 4.84 -22.80
C ARG A 2 3.98 4.93 -22.67
N PRO A 3 4.58 3.96 -21.93
CA PRO A 3 6.00 4.01 -21.60
C PRO A 3 6.88 3.70 -22.82
N LEU A 4 8.05 4.35 -22.84
CA LEU A 4 9.12 4.15 -23.80
C LEU A 4 10.43 3.98 -23.04
N ALA A 5 11.26 3.01 -23.45
CA ALA A 5 12.59 2.82 -22.87
C ALA A 5 13.63 3.63 -23.67
N LEU A 6 14.36 4.49 -22.98
CA LEU A 6 15.34 5.42 -23.54
C LEU A 6 16.73 5.10 -23.01
N PHE A 7 17.65 4.77 -23.91
CA PHE A 7 19.04 4.42 -23.58
C PHE A 7 19.96 5.53 -24.04
N VAL A 8 20.59 6.25 -23.09
CA VAL A 8 21.36 7.47 -23.36
C VAL A 8 22.85 7.21 -23.23
N ASP A 9 23.56 7.37 -24.34
CA ASP A 9 25.04 7.37 -24.40
C ASP A 9 25.73 6.13 -23.80
N LEU A 10 25.11 4.97 -23.89
CA LEU A 10 25.70 3.70 -23.47
C LEU A 10 26.72 3.21 -24.53
N GLN A 11 27.71 4.07 -24.82
CA GLN A 11 28.76 3.89 -25.82
C GLN A 11 30.09 3.53 -25.14
N ASN A 12 30.95 2.75 -25.81
CA ASN A 12 32.20 2.27 -25.25
C ASN A 12 33.12 3.38 -24.74
N ASP A 13 33.19 4.55 -25.42
CA ASP A 13 34.01 5.68 -24.98
C ASP A 13 33.56 6.30 -23.66
N PHE A 14 32.29 6.25 -23.34
CA PHE A 14 31.78 6.73 -22.05
C PHE A 14 31.83 5.64 -20.97
N LEU A 15 31.52 4.39 -21.35
CA LEU A 15 31.55 3.27 -20.41
C LEU A 15 32.98 2.90 -19.95
N SER A 16 34.00 3.28 -20.74
CA SER A 16 35.42 3.11 -20.35
C SER A 16 35.99 4.24 -19.47
N ALA A 17 35.15 5.19 -19.04
CA ALA A 17 35.59 6.27 -18.17
C ALA A 17 36.16 5.74 -16.85
N ALA A 18 37.34 6.24 -16.46
CA ALA A 18 37.93 5.91 -15.18
C ALA A 18 37.04 6.46 -14.05
N GLY A 19 36.78 5.63 -13.02
CA GLY A 19 35.98 6.05 -11.88
C GLY A 19 34.47 6.01 -12.13
N LEU A 20 33.99 5.30 -13.17
CA LEU A 20 32.55 5.14 -13.39
C LEU A 20 31.92 4.34 -12.24
N GLU A 21 30.92 4.92 -11.59
CA GLU A 21 30.13 4.33 -10.52
C GLU A 21 28.63 4.33 -10.87
N PRO A 22 27.92 3.18 -10.77
CA PRO A 22 28.46 1.83 -10.57
C PRO A 22 29.45 1.41 -11.69
N PRO A 23 30.25 0.35 -11.47
CA PRO A 23 31.20 -0.11 -12.49
C PRO A 23 30.53 -0.37 -13.85
N SER A 24 31.24 -0.12 -14.95
CA SER A 24 30.72 -0.29 -16.33
C SER A 24 30.02 -1.63 -16.54
N SER A 25 30.59 -2.73 -16.05
CA SER A 25 30.00 -4.07 -16.15
C SER A 25 28.63 -4.20 -15.47
N GLU A 26 28.42 -3.45 -14.41
CA GLU A 26 27.14 -3.43 -13.69
C GLU A 26 26.11 -2.58 -14.43
N VAL A 27 26.48 -1.37 -14.85
CA VAL A 27 25.62 -0.51 -15.68
C VAL A 27 25.16 -1.23 -16.94
N VAL A 28 26.09 -1.86 -17.67
CA VAL A 28 25.79 -2.61 -18.91
C VAL A 28 24.85 -3.77 -18.64
N ARG A 29 25.11 -4.59 -17.60
CA ARG A 29 24.26 -5.72 -17.23
C ARG A 29 22.84 -5.28 -16.92
N ASN A 30 22.67 -4.24 -16.11
CA ASN A 30 21.35 -3.76 -15.70
C ASN A 30 20.63 -3.04 -16.84
N ALA A 31 21.34 -2.25 -17.66
CA ALA A 31 20.77 -1.66 -18.87
C ALA A 31 20.32 -2.73 -19.88
N ALA A 32 21.08 -3.82 -20.03
CA ALA A 32 20.70 -4.95 -20.88
C ALA A 32 19.45 -5.67 -20.33
N ARG A 33 19.31 -5.80 -19.01
CA ARG A 33 18.07 -6.33 -18.37
C ARG A 33 16.87 -5.43 -18.66
N LEU A 34 17.01 -4.11 -18.53
CA LEU A 34 15.95 -3.17 -18.88
C LEU A 34 15.58 -3.27 -20.36
N LEU A 35 16.58 -3.35 -21.23
CA LEU A 35 16.40 -3.45 -22.69
C LEU A 35 15.66 -4.75 -23.06
N ALA A 36 16.10 -5.88 -22.53
CA ALA A 36 15.45 -7.17 -22.75
C ALA A 36 14.01 -7.16 -22.23
N GLY A 37 13.79 -6.69 -21.01
CA GLY A 37 12.48 -6.61 -20.42
C GLY A 37 11.54 -5.63 -21.11
N ALA A 38 12.05 -4.54 -21.71
CA ALA A 38 11.28 -3.61 -22.52
C ALA A 38 10.85 -4.28 -23.85
N ARG A 39 11.78 -4.97 -24.51
CA ARG A 39 11.52 -5.73 -25.76
C ARG A 39 10.49 -6.84 -25.57
N GLU A 40 10.63 -7.64 -24.51
CA GLU A 40 9.68 -8.71 -24.15
C GLU A 40 8.26 -8.20 -23.91
N ARG A 41 8.13 -6.97 -23.42
CA ARG A 41 6.84 -6.33 -23.14
C ARG A 41 6.30 -5.49 -24.31
N GLY A 42 6.99 -5.52 -25.46
CA GLY A 42 6.58 -4.75 -26.64
C GLY A 42 6.67 -3.25 -26.46
N LEU A 43 7.49 -2.75 -25.52
CA LEU A 43 7.74 -1.33 -25.39
C LEU A 43 8.54 -0.83 -26.58
N ARG A 44 8.28 0.42 -26.94
CA ARG A 44 9.17 1.12 -27.87
C ARG A 44 10.51 1.38 -27.17
N VAL A 45 11.58 1.16 -27.91
CA VAL A 45 12.95 1.38 -27.50
C VAL A 45 13.56 2.46 -28.36
N VAL A 46 14.23 3.44 -27.76
CA VAL A 46 14.98 4.47 -28.45
C VAL A 46 16.39 4.51 -27.89
N HIS A 47 17.38 4.47 -28.79
CA HIS A 47 18.79 4.63 -28.44
C HIS A 47 19.23 6.05 -28.78
N VAL A 48 19.88 6.72 -27.84
CA VAL A 48 20.46 8.05 -28.02
C VAL A 48 21.96 7.92 -27.95
N VAL A 49 22.68 8.41 -28.95
CA VAL A 49 24.12 8.34 -29.03
C VAL A 49 24.71 9.71 -29.26
N THR A 50 25.76 10.05 -28.54
CA THR A 50 26.61 11.18 -28.91
C THR A 50 27.41 10.80 -30.14
N SER A 51 27.38 11.62 -31.18
CA SER A 51 28.05 11.33 -32.46
C SER A 51 28.84 12.53 -32.91
N VAL A 52 30.15 12.36 -33.02
CA VAL A 52 31.08 13.37 -33.53
C VAL A 52 31.43 13.03 -34.97
N ASP A 53 31.20 13.95 -35.86
CA ASP A 53 31.57 13.80 -37.26
C ASP A 53 33.09 14.05 -37.42
N PRO A 54 33.85 13.11 -37.97
CA PRO A 54 35.30 13.24 -38.14
C PRO A 54 35.71 14.34 -39.12
N GLU A 55 34.83 14.73 -40.04
CA GLU A 55 35.14 15.69 -41.10
C GLU A 55 34.79 17.13 -40.71
N THR A 56 33.65 17.35 -40.03
CA THR A 56 33.15 18.68 -39.68
C THR A 56 33.52 19.16 -38.27
N ASP A 57 34.04 18.26 -37.46
CA ASP A 57 34.39 18.53 -36.06
C ASP A 57 33.26 19.26 -35.28
N ASP A 58 32.11 18.65 -35.21
CA ASP A 58 30.90 19.13 -34.52
C ASP A 58 30.91 18.86 -33.02
N ARG A 59 32.10 18.64 -32.42
CA ARG A 59 32.28 18.44 -30.96
C ARG A 59 31.72 19.62 -30.15
N MET A 60 31.28 19.31 -28.95
CA MET A 60 30.90 20.33 -27.96
C MET A 60 32.01 21.35 -27.75
N PRO A 61 31.71 22.64 -27.51
CA PRO A 61 32.75 23.69 -27.37
C PRO A 61 33.84 23.37 -26.34
N HIS A 62 33.49 22.85 -25.17
CA HIS A 62 34.48 22.47 -24.16
C HIS A 62 35.32 21.25 -24.57
N TRP A 63 34.80 20.32 -25.37
CA TRP A 63 35.60 19.23 -25.93
C TRP A 63 36.63 19.74 -26.93
N LYS A 64 36.27 20.73 -27.74
CA LYS A 64 37.20 21.38 -28.64
C LYS A 64 38.32 22.06 -27.84
N ALA A 65 37.95 22.82 -26.82
CA ALA A 65 38.93 23.54 -25.96
C ALA A 65 39.89 22.61 -25.22
N LEU A 66 39.39 21.43 -24.79
CA LEU A 66 40.17 20.43 -24.04
C LEU A 66 40.82 19.35 -24.92
N GLY A 67 40.66 19.43 -26.24
CA GLY A 67 41.19 18.43 -27.16
C GLY A 67 40.55 17.03 -27.07
N VAL A 68 39.37 16.92 -26.42
CA VAL A 68 38.68 15.64 -26.22
C VAL A 68 38.16 15.09 -27.55
N ARG A 69 38.50 13.82 -27.85
CA ARG A 69 38.03 13.10 -29.04
C ARG A 69 37.39 11.79 -28.62
N LYS A 70 36.09 11.84 -28.29
CA LYS A 70 35.25 10.70 -27.94
C LYS A 70 34.06 10.59 -28.89
N CYS A 71 33.49 9.40 -29.01
CA CYS A 71 32.28 9.12 -29.78
C CYS A 71 32.37 9.53 -31.26
N VAL A 72 33.56 9.41 -31.85
CA VAL A 72 33.79 9.72 -33.25
C VAL A 72 33.14 8.63 -34.13
N ARG A 73 32.30 9.05 -35.07
CA ARG A 73 31.56 8.17 -35.96
C ARG A 73 32.50 7.20 -36.69
N GLY A 74 32.11 5.91 -36.69
CA GLY A 74 32.90 4.83 -37.31
C GLY A 74 33.91 4.17 -36.40
N THR A 75 34.25 4.75 -35.22
CA THR A 75 35.19 4.15 -34.28
C THR A 75 34.54 3.10 -33.38
N PRO A 76 35.33 2.16 -32.80
CA PRO A 76 34.83 1.25 -31.77
C PRO A 76 34.26 1.97 -30.54
N GLY A 77 34.79 3.13 -30.16
CA GLY A 77 34.34 3.93 -29.04
C GLY A 77 32.95 4.53 -29.21
N HIS A 78 32.55 4.82 -30.46
CA HIS A 78 31.23 5.30 -30.81
C HIS A 78 30.15 4.22 -30.67
N ARG A 79 30.50 2.92 -30.74
CA ARG A 79 29.53 1.82 -30.70
C ARG A 79 29.13 1.48 -29.27
N PRO A 80 27.87 1.02 -29.04
CA PRO A 80 27.51 0.41 -27.77
C PRO A 80 28.13 -0.99 -27.62
N PRO A 81 28.20 -1.53 -26.39
CA PRO A 81 28.47 -2.96 -26.18
C PRO A 81 27.47 -3.85 -26.94
N PRO A 82 27.85 -5.07 -27.33
CA PRO A 82 26.98 -5.97 -28.09
C PRO A 82 25.62 -6.24 -27.40
N GLU A 83 25.60 -6.31 -26.07
CA GLU A 83 24.39 -6.55 -25.27
C GLU A 83 23.37 -5.41 -25.36
N LEU A 84 23.83 -4.20 -25.72
CA LEU A 84 23.02 -2.99 -25.82
C LEU A 84 22.81 -2.55 -27.28
N ALA A 85 23.19 -3.37 -28.24
CA ALA A 85 23.09 -3.03 -29.66
C ALA A 85 21.61 -2.85 -30.08
N PRO A 86 21.31 -1.77 -30.81
CA PRO A 86 19.98 -1.55 -31.40
C PRO A 86 19.60 -2.68 -32.34
N ARG A 87 18.30 -3.03 -32.35
CA ARG A 87 17.72 -3.97 -33.33
C ARG A 87 17.14 -3.22 -34.52
N ALA A 88 16.95 -3.93 -35.62
CA ALA A 88 16.24 -3.37 -36.78
C ALA A 88 14.85 -2.85 -36.36
N GLY A 89 14.54 -1.60 -36.69
CA GLY A 89 13.30 -0.95 -36.32
C GLY A 89 13.34 -0.16 -34.99
N GLU A 90 14.42 -0.24 -34.23
CA GLU A 90 14.63 0.62 -33.04
C GLU A 90 15.31 1.92 -33.48
N PRO A 91 14.70 3.11 -33.22
CA PRO A 91 15.30 4.39 -33.56
C PRO A 91 16.63 4.61 -32.83
N VAL A 92 17.62 5.11 -33.58
CA VAL A 92 18.88 5.62 -33.04
C VAL A 92 18.95 7.11 -33.32
N VAL A 93 18.88 7.91 -32.26
CA VAL A 93 18.91 9.37 -32.30
C VAL A 93 20.33 9.83 -32.05
N SER A 94 20.92 10.55 -33.00
CA SER A 94 22.28 11.10 -32.89
C SER A 94 22.25 12.55 -32.42
N LYS A 95 23.04 12.85 -31.38
CA LYS A 95 23.17 14.21 -30.82
C LYS A 95 24.63 14.65 -30.70
N SER A 96 24.88 15.96 -30.74
CA SER A 96 26.19 16.55 -30.51
C SER A 96 26.30 17.31 -29.19
N PHE A 97 25.20 17.41 -28.40
CA PHE A 97 25.15 18.11 -27.11
C PHE A 97 24.67 17.18 -25.99
N PHE A 98 24.59 17.69 -24.76
CA PHE A 98 24.23 16.88 -23.58
C PHE A 98 22.83 16.25 -23.69
N SER A 99 21.83 17.05 -24.02
CA SER A 99 20.45 16.58 -24.06
C SER A 99 20.12 15.82 -25.35
N ALA A 100 19.38 14.73 -25.22
CA ALA A 100 18.78 14.02 -26.37
C ALA A 100 17.84 14.93 -27.18
N PHE A 101 17.20 15.91 -26.56
CA PHE A 101 16.28 16.84 -27.20
C PHE A 101 17.00 17.89 -28.08
N SER A 102 18.32 17.94 -28.06
CA SER A 102 19.08 18.73 -29.02
C SER A 102 19.04 18.15 -30.46
N ALA A 103 18.67 16.89 -30.59
CA ALA A 103 18.48 16.23 -31.91
C ALA A 103 17.07 16.45 -32.42
N PRO A 104 16.88 16.96 -33.66
CA PRO A 104 15.56 17.23 -34.25
C PRO A 104 14.66 15.97 -34.31
N GLU A 105 15.26 14.80 -34.51
CA GLU A 105 14.57 13.51 -34.63
C GLU A 105 13.94 13.03 -33.32
N MET A 106 14.34 13.61 -32.18
CA MET A 106 13.89 13.16 -30.84
C MET A 106 12.37 13.32 -30.69
N ALA A 107 11.79 14.40 -31.18
CA ALA A 107 10.35 14.62 -31.11
C ALA A 107 9.56 13.51 -31.83
N ALA A 108 10.02 13.08 -33.00
CA ALA A 108 9.41 11.98 -33.76
C ALA A 108 9.62 10.63 -33.06
N ALA A 109 10.82 10.39 -32.50
CA ALA A 109 11.14 9.18 -31.76
C ALA A 109 10.27 9.02 -30.50
N LEU A 110 9.87 10.11 -29.85
CA LEU A 110 9.01 10.12 -28.66
C LEU A 110 7.50 10.21 -28.97
N ALA A 111 7.10 10.41 -30.21
CA ALA A 111 5.70 10.64 -30.58
C ALA A 111 4.76 9.63 -29.92
N GLY A 112 3.77 10.10 -29.16
CA GLY A 112 2.78 9.26 -28.48
C GLY A 112 3.24 8.64 -27.16
N ALA A 113 4.49 8.82 -26.69
CA ALA A 113 4.90 8.46 -25.33
C ALA A 113 4.43 9.53 -24.33
N ASP A 114 4.11 9.09 -23.11
CA ASP A 114 3.82 9.97 -21.97
C ASP A 114 4.76 9.70 -20.78
N THR A 115 5.55 8.64 -20.88
CA THR A 115 6.44 8.17 -19.81
C THR A 115 7.75 7.64 -20.40
N LEU A 116 8.88 8.05 -19.84
CA LEU A 116 10.21 7.56 -20.21
C LEU A 116 10.81 6.72 -19.09
N LEU A 117 11.38 5.57 -19.47
CA LEU A 117 12.25 4.73 -18.63
C LEU A 117 13.68 4.96 -19.11
N VAL A 118 14.50 5.62 -18.31
CA VAL A 118 15.82 6.12 -18.76
C VAL A 118 16.93 5.30 -18.11
N ALA A 119 17.82 4.76 -18.95
CA ALA A 119 19.13 4.22 -18.57
C ALA A 119 20.25 4.97 -19.32
N GLY A 120 21.44 5.03 -18.76
CA GLY A 120 22.53 5.68 -19.49
C GLY A 120 23.64 6.30 -18.67
N VAL A 121 24.55 6.98 -19.33
CA VAL A 121 25.73 7.67 -18.76
C VAL A 121 25.92 9.04 -19.41
N HIS A 122 26.41 10.08 -18.71
CA HIS A 122 26.62 10.13 -17.25
C HIS A 122 25.41 10.76 -16.58
N LEU A 123 25.07 10.30 -15.38
CA LEU A 123 23.90 10.81 -14.65
C LEU A 123 23.94 12.33 -14.48
N HIS A 124 25.11 12.89 -14.11
CA HIS A 124 25.29 14.33 -13.90
C HIS A 124 25.36 15.15 -15.21
N GLY A 125 25.48 14.49 -16.35
CA GLY A 125 25.64 15.10 -17.70
C GLY A 125 24.44 14.87 -18.61
N CYS A 126 24.61 13.95 -19.57
CA CYS A 126 23.65 13.70 -20.63
C CYS A 126 22.30 13.20 -20.12
N VAL A 127 22.30 12.32 -19.12
CA VAL A 127 21.06 11.83 -18.50
C VAL A 127 20.32 12.98 -17.82
N ARG A 128 21.00 13.80 -17.00
CA ARG A 128 20.41 14.98 -16.35
C ARG A 128 19.77 15.95 -17.35
N ALA A 129 20.51 16.32 -18.40
CA ALA A 129 20.01 17.26 -19.39
C ALA A 129 18.76 16.70 -20.12
N THR A 130 18.81 15.43 -20.51
CA THR A 130 17.68 14.75 -21.16
C THR A 130 16.47 14.65 -20.24
N VAL A 131 16.65 14.36 -18.94
CA VAL A 131 15.56 14.29 -17.96
C VAL A 131 14.88 15.64 -17.77
N LEU A 132 15.65 16.72 -17.67
CA LEU A 132 15.11 18.08 -17.49
C LEU A 132 14.30 18.53 -18.72
N ASP A 133 14.79 18.25 -19.92
CA ASP A 133 14.06 18.57 -21.14
C ASP A 133 12.81 17.69 -21.30
N ALA A 134 12.90 16.41 -21.00
CA ALA A 134 11.73 15.52 -20.99
C ALA A 134 10.64 16.04 -20.04
N TYR A 135 11.03 16.47 -18.84
CA TYR A 135 10.13 17.10 -17.89
C TYR A 135 9.50 18.39 -18.43
N ALA A 136 10.29 19.25 -19.07
CA ALA A 136 9.81 20.49 -19.70
C ALA A 136 8.80 20.20 -20.85
N HIS A 137 8.91 19.05 -21.51
CA HIS A 137 7.96 18.57 -22.51
C HIS A 137 6.75 17.83 -21.92
N GLY A 138 6.58 17.83 -20.59
CA GLY A 138 5.43 17.23 -19.91
C GLY A 138 5.46 15.70 -19.82
N LEU A 139 6.63 15.07 -20.03
CA LEU A 139 6.81 13.63 -19.92
C LEU A 139 7.09 13.23 -18.46
N ALA A 140 6.48 12.16 -18.00
CA ALA A 140 6.86 11.52 -16.75
C ALA A 140 8.18 10.75 -16.94
N VAL A 141 9.16 10.96 -16.08
CA VAL A 141 10.48 10.33 -16.22
C VAL A 141 10.78 9.42 -15.04
N TRP A 142 11.18 8.20 -15.34
CA TRP A 142 11.72 7.22 -14.42
C TRP A 142 13.15 6.88 -14.81
N VAL A 143 14.08 7.05 -13.89
CA VAL A 143 15.49 6.73 -14.09
C VAL A 143 15.78 5.38 -13.43
N ALA A 144 16.32 4.45 -14.20
CA ALA A 144 16.78 3.14 -13.73
C ALA A 144 18.06 3.33 -12.90
N GLU A 145 17.93 3.44 -11.58
CA GLU A 145 19.01 3.84 -10.68
C GLU A 145 20.22 2.90 -10.70
N ASP A 146 20.01 1.63 -10.98
CA ASP A 146 21.02 0.58 -11.11
C ASP A 146 21.53 0.40 -12.55
N ALA A 147 20.95 1.13 -13.52
CA ALA A 147 21.34 1.16 -14.93
C ALA A 147 21.80 2.54 -15.40
N VAL A 148 22.09 3.46 -14.48
CA VAL A 148 22.74 4.73 -14.77
C VAL A 148 24.08 4.81 -14.04
N GLY A 149 25.09 5.38 -14.70
CA GLY A 149 26.42 5.53 -14.14
C GLY A 149 26.95 6.96 -14.25
N SER A 150 27.98 7.27 -13.48
CA SER A 150 28.66 8.57 -13.50
C SER A 150 30.14 8.42 -13.14
N ASP A 151 31.02 9.14 -13.81
CA ASP A 151 32.43 9.25 -13.49
C ASP A 151 32.72 10.38 -12.49
N ASP A 152 31.68 11.05 -12.00
CA ASP A 152 31.74 12.04 -10.92
C ASP A 152 30.66 11.72 -9.88
N PRO A 153 31.00 10.96 -8.81
CA PRO A 153 30.04 10.54 -7.80
C PRO A 153 29.40 11.71 -7.03
N LEU A 154 30.16 12.79 -6.80
CA LEU A 154 29.65 13.97 -6.10
C LEU A 154 28.56 14.67 -6.90
N HIS A 155 28.84 14.96 -8.17
CA HIS A 155 27.85 15.58 -9.07
C HIS A 155 26.68 14.65 -9.38
N ALA A 156 26.90 13.33 -9.41
CA ALA A 156 25.84 12.35 -9.52
C ALA A 156 24.88 12.38 -8.32
N ALA A 157 25.42 12.40 -7.09
CA ALA A 157 24.63 12.49 -5.86
C ALA A 157 23.81 13.79 -5.79
N VAL A 158 24.43 14.94 -6.13
CA VAL A 158 23.73 16.23 -6.23
C VAL A 158 22.62 16.18 -7.29
N THR A 159 22.89 15.58 -8.46
CA THR A 159 21.93 15.45 -9.55
C THR A 159 20.75 14.59 -9.13
N ARG A 160 21.01 13.42 -8.54
CA ARG A 160 19.96 12.54 -8.01
C ARG A 160 19.08 13.29 -7.01
N ARG A 161 19.66 13.91 -5.99
CA ARG A 161 18.92 14.69 -4.98
C ARG A 161 18.10 15.82 -5.58
N TYR A 162 18.58 16.45 -6.66
CA TYR A 162 17.85 17.53 -7.34
C TYR A 162 16.68 17.01 -8.17
N LEU A 163 16.85 15.91 -8.92
CA LEU A 163 15.87 15.39 -9.86
C LEU A 163 14.77 14.58 -9.17
N ASP A 164 15.14 13.81 -8.12
CA ASP A 164 14.22 12.87 -7.48
C ASP A 164 13.06 13.61 -6.80
N GLY A 165 11.85 13.17 -7.15
CA GLY A 165 10.61 13.79 -6.69
C GLY A 165 10.26 15.14 -7.34
N ARG A 166 11.11 15.68 -8.27
CA ARG A 166 10.85 16.93 -9.02
C ARG A 166 10.66 16.67 -10.51
N ALA A 167 11.73 16.34 -11.21
CA ALA A 167 11.72 16.13 -12.67
C ALA A 167 11.76 14.64 -13.05
N ALA A 168 12.17 13.77 -12.13
CA ALA A 168 12.19 12.33 -12.32
C ALA A 168 11.90 11.59 -11.01
N ARG A 169 11.72 10.28 -11.12
CA ARG A 169 11.75 9.32 -10.01
C ARG A 169 12.82 8.28 -10.29
N PHE A 170 13.48 7.80 -9.25
CA PHE A 170 14.50 6.77 -9.34
C PHE A 170 13.94 5.45 -8.82
N ALA A 171 14.22 4.37 -9.52
CA ALA A 171 13.83 3.02 -9.13
C ALA A 171 14.75 2.00 -9.81
N SER A 172 14.89 0.81 -9.23
CA SER A 172 15.65 -0.27 -9.84
C SER A 172 15.01 -0.76 -11.15
N VAL A 173 15.78 -1.42 -12.00
CA VAL A 173 15.28 -2.04 -13.24
C VAL A 173 14.11 -2.98 -12.95
N ASP A 174 14.20 -3.78 -11.89
CA ASP A 174 13.13 -4.71 -11.52
C ASP A 174 11.83 -4.01 -11.15
N GLU A 175 11.92 -2.92 -10.39
CA GLU A 175 10.76 -2.10 -10.05
C GLU A 175 10.16 -1.42 -11.28
N LEU A 176 11.00 -0.92 -12.19
CA LEU A 176 10.53 -0.31 -13.45
C LEU A 176 9.82 -1.33 -14.33
N LEU A 177 10.39 -2.52 -14.51
CA LEU A 177 9.76 -3.59 -15.29
C LEU A 177 8.48 -4.11 -14.63
N ALA A 178 8.43 -4.19 -13.31
CA ALA A 178 7.22 -4.50 -12.56
C ALA A 178 6.15 -3.41 -12.75
N ARG A 179 6.52 -2.12 -12.75
CA ARG A 179 5.62 -0.99 -13.03
C ARG A 179 5.09 -1.02 -14.47
N VAL A 180 5.94 -1.34 -15.42
CA VAL A 180 5.50 -1.51 -16.82
C VAL A 180 4.55 -2.68 -16.95
N ALA A 181 4.85 -3.82 -16.35
CA ALA A 181 3.92 -4.94 -16.28
C ALA A 181 2.60 -4.55 -15.59
N ALA A 182 2.69 -3.64 -14.63
CA ALA A 182 1.57 -3.02 -13.94
C ALA A 182 0.82 -1.98 -14.78
N GLY A 183 1.52 -1.23 -15.63
CA GLY A 183 0.97 -0.16 -16.48
C GLY A 183 0.64 -0.61 -17.91
N ALA A 184 1.26 -1.67 -18.43
CA ALA A 184 0.85 -2.37 -19.66
C ALA A 184 -0.52 -3.06 -19.54
N ALA A 185 -1.17 -2.89 -18.40
CA ALA A 185 -2.58 -3.17 -18.17
C ALA A 185 -3.56 -2.24 -18.90
N THR A 186 -3.15 -1.49 -19.92
CA THR A 186 -4.04 -0.97 -20.99
C THR A 186 -4.25 -2.02 -22.08
N GLY A 187 -4.30 -3.31 -21.73
CA GLY A 187 -4.80 -4.38 -22.55
C GLY A 187 -6.33 -4.42 -22.53
N PRO A 188 -6.98 -5.34 -23.26
CA PRO A 188 -8.43 -5.48 -23.35
C PRO A 188 -9.13 -5.50 -21.99
N ASP A 189 -8.44 -5.90 -20.92
CA ASP A 189 -8.95 -5.90 -19.54
C ASP A 189 -9.14 -4.50 -18.92
N ALA A 190 -8.37 -3.48 -19.29
CA ALA A 190 -8.56 -2.14 -18.73
C ALA A 190 -9.88 -1.51 -19.22
N GLY A 191 -10.21 -1.71 -20.49
CA GLY A 191 -11.52 -1.34 -21.04
C GLY A 191 -12.66 -2.11 -20.40
N ARG A 192 -12.45 -3.39 -20.11
CA ARG A 192 -13.41 -4.25 -19.39
C ARG A 192 -13.70 -3.72 -17.99
N TYR A 193 -12.67 -3.48 -17.17
CA TYR A 193 -12.87 -2.99 -15.80
C TYR A 193 -13.48 -1.59 -15.76
N ALA A 194 -13.13 -0.71 -16.71
CA ALA A 194 -13.79 0.59 -16.82
C ALA A 194 -15.27 0.44 -17.15
N ALA A 195 -15.64 -0.45 -18.08
CA ALA A 195 -17.03 -0.72 -18.42
C ALA A 195 -17.79 -1.40 -17.26
N GLU A 196 -17.16 -2.29 -16.52
CA GLU A 196 -17.75 -2.93 -15.32
C GLU A 196 -17.98 -1.90 -14.22
N ALA A 197 -17.00 -1.04 -13.93
CA ALA A 197 -17.12 0.06 -12.96
C ALA A 197 -18.26 1.02 -13.34
N ALA A 198 -18.33 1.42 -14.61
CA ALA A 198 -19.38 2.31 -15.12
C ALA A 198 -20.78 1.67 -15.01
N ARG A 199 -20.93 0.37 -15.30
CA ARG A 199 -22.20 -0.34 -15.11
C ARG A 199 -22.59 -0.42 -13.64
N ALA A 200 -21.63 -0.72 -12.74
CA ALA A 200 -21.86 -0.84 -11.31
C ALA A 200 -22.26 0.52 -10.70
N SER A 201 -21.54 1.59 -11.03
CA SER A 201 -21.83 2.94 -10.52
C SER A 201 -23.15 3.47 -11.06
N ALA A 202 -23.49 3.21 -12.33
CA ALA A 202 -24.78 3.56 -12.89
C ALA A 202 -25.94 2.81 -12.22
N SER A 203 -25.76 1.52 -11.89
CA SER A 203 -26.73 0.75 -11.11
C SER A 203 -26.91 1.33 -9.70
N ALA A 204 -25.79 1.57 -8.99
CA ALA A 204 -25.83 2.17 -7.66
C ALA A 204 -26.46 3.58 -7.68
N ARG A 205 -26.20 4.38 -8.71
CA ARG A 205 -26.80 5.71 -8.88
C ARG A 205 -28.32 5.66 -9.07
N ARG A 206 -28.82 4.68 -9.83
CA ARG A 206 -30.28 4.48 -9.96
C ARG A 206 -30.92 4.10 -8.63
N ALA A 207 -30.31 3.17 -7.89
CA ALA A 207 -30.81 2.77 -6.58
C ALA A 207 -30.72 3.89 -5.54
N ALA A 208 -29.73 4.78 -5.63
CA ALA A 208 -29.54 5.88 -4.70
C ALA A 208 -30.74 6.82 -4.61
N ALA A 209 -31.50 7.01 -5.70
CA ALA A 209 -32.64 7.92 -5.73
C ALA A 209 -33.76 7.45 -4.76
N THR A 210 -34.06 6.15 -4.74
CA THR A 210 -35.06 5.56 -3.85
C THR A 210 -34.51 5.27 -2.47
N TRP A 211 -33.27 4.77 -2.39
CA TRP A 211 -32.63 4.41 -1.12
C TRP A 211 -32.38 5.59 -0.21
N SER A 212 -31.90 6.71 -0.73
CA SER A 212 -31.66 7.92 0.07
C SER A 212 -32.95 8.56 0.59
N ALA A 213 -34.05 8.40 -0.15
CA ALA A 213 -35.38 8.89 0.22
C ALA A 213 -36.14 7.97 1.21
N ALA A 214 -35.72 6.72 1.36
CA ALA A 214 -36.32 5.77 2.28
C ALA A 214 -36.17 6.22 3.74
N ALA A 215 -37.13 5.88 4.59
CA ALA A 215 -37.06 6.15 6.01
C ALA A 215 -35.84 5.43 6.63
N PRO A 216 -35.21 6.00 7.67
CA PRO A 216 -34.07 5.35 8.34
C PRO A 216 -34.37 3.93 8.82
N GLU A 217 -35.60 3.68 9.25
CA GLU A 217 -36.08 2.37 9.71
C GLU A 217 -36.14 1.36 8.56
N ASP A 218 -36.53 1.80 7.36
CA ASP A 218 -36.57 0.95 6.16
C ASP A 218 -35.18 0.58 5.67
N ARG A 219 -34.18 1.45 5.89
CA ARG A 219 -32.77 1.14 5.62
C ARG A 219 -32.14 0.26 6.69
N ALA A 220 -32.61 0.33 7.93
CA ALA A 220 -32.10 -0.47 9.05
C ALA A 220 -32.51 -1.95 8.93
N ARG A 221 -33.77 -2.24 8.55
CA ARG A 221 -34.30 -3.62 8.51
C ARG A 221 -33.44 -4.62 7.74
N PRO A 222 -33.00 -4.37 6.49
CA PRO A 222 -32.16 -5.32 5.79
C PRO A 222 -30.76 -5.49 6.42
N LEU A 223 -30.24 -4.50 7.15
CA LEU A 223 -28.97 -4.62 7.87
C LEU A 223 -29.11 -5.51 9.11
N GLU A 224 -30.20 -5.38 9.86
CA GLU A 224 -30.53 -6.23 10.99
C GLU A 224 -30.76 -7.67 10.55
N ALA A 225 -31.57 -7.88 9.51
CA ALA A 225 -31.83 -9.19 8.93
C ALA A 225 -30.56 -9.85 8.38
N LEU A 226 -29.65 -9.08 7.78
CA LEU A 226 -28.33 -9.57 7.34
C LEU A 226 -27.49 -10.01 8.52
N ALA A 227 -27.47 -9.25 9.60
CA ALA A 227 -26.73 -9.60 10.81
C ALA A 227 -27.20 -10.95 11.39
N GLU A 228 -28.52 -11.16 11.49
CA GLU A 228 -29.10 -12.41 11.97
C GLU A 228 -28.77 -13.60 11.06
N ARG A 229 -28.84 -13.42 9.73
CA ARG A 229 -28.52 -14.47 8.77
C ARG A 229 -27.04 -14.85 8.78
N LEU A 230 -26.14 -13.86 8.83
CA LEU A 230 -24.70 -14.12 8.93
C LEU A 230 -24.38 -14.93 10.20
N GLU A 231 -24.97 -14.59 11.34
CA GLU A 231 -24.79 -15.36 12.58
C GLU A 231 -25.32 -16.80 12.46
N ALA A 232 -26.47 -16.99 11.83
CA ALA A 232 -27.03 -18.33 11.58
C ALA A 232 -26.10 -19.17 10.68
N GLU A 233 -25.38 -18.55 9.75
CA GLU A 233 -24.44 -19.21 8.85
C GLU A 233 -22.98 -19.21 9.39
N ALA A 234 -22.72 -18.77 10.62
CA ALA A 234 -21.36 -18.57 11.13
C ALA A 234 -20.46 -19.81 10.99
N PRO A 235 -20.89 -21.06 11.27
CA PRO A 235 -20.04 -22.23 11.06
C PRO A 235 -19.67 -22.46 9.60
N ALA A 236 -20.59 -22.23 8.66
CA ALA A 236 -20.35 -22.42 7.23
C ALA A 236 -19.40 -21.35 6.67
N LEU A 237 -19.61 -20.09 7.07
CA LEU A 237 -18.75 -18.97 6.69
C LEU A 237 -17.35 -19.11 7.28
N ALA A 238 -17.21 -19.56 8.53
CA ALA A 238 -15.92 -19.83 9.15
C ALA A 238 -15.14 -20.93 8.40
N ARG A 239 -15.81 -21.98 7.96
CA ARG A 239 -15.18 -23.00 7.11
C ARG A 239 -14.78 -22.48 5.74
N ALA A 240 -15.55 -21.59 5.13
CA ALA A 240 -15.17 -20.91 3.90
C ALA A 240 -13.94 -20.01 4.09
N LEU A 241 -13.88 -19.26 5.19
CA LEU A 241 -12.70 -18.46 5.58
C LEU A 241 -11.45 -19.34 5.78
N ALA A 242 -11.59 -20.51 6.40
CA ALA A 242 -10.50 -21.47 6.56
C ALA A 242 -10.05 -22.06 5.21
N THR A 243 -10.99 -22.38 4.32
CA THR A 243 -10.70 -22.95 3.00
C THR A 243 -9.97 -21.96 2.08
N GLU A 244 -10.46 -20.71 2.02
CA GLU A 244 -9.98 -19.72 1.04
C GLU A 244 -8.76 -18.94 1.53
N LEU A 245 -8.66 -18.70 2.84
CA LEU A 245 -7.67 -17.78 3.42
C LEU A 245 -6.79 -18.43 4.50
N GLY A 246 -7.05 -19.69 4.85
CA GLY A 246 -6.34 -20.35 5.93
C GLY A 246 -6.65 -19.78 7.33
N LYS A 247 -7.74 -19.05 7.48
CA LYS A 247 -8.12 -18.46 8.76
C LYS A 247 -8.67 -19.53 9.70
N PRO A 248 -8.14 -19.71 10.92
CA PRO A 248 -8.67 -20.67 11.89
C PRO A 248 -10.16 -20.51 12.12
N VAL A 249 -10.92 -21.61 12.11
CA VAL A 249 -12.39 -21.60 12.17
C VAL A 249 -12.96 -20.82 13.36
N THR A 250 -12.33 -20.92 14.53
CA THR A 250 -12.74 -20.15 15.72
C THR A 250 -12.57 -18.64 15.55
N LEU A 251 -11.51 -18.21 14.84
CA LEU A 251 -11.30 -16.80 14.49
C LEU A 251 -12.23 -16.37 13.35
N GLY A 252 -12.59 -17.30 12.46
CA GLY A 252 -13.60 -17.08 11.42
C GLY A 252 -14.98 -16.83 12.02
N GLU A 253 -15.42 -17.66 12.97
CA GLU A 253 -16.68 -17.44 13.69
C GLU A 253 -16.70 -16.13 14.48
N ALA A 254 -15.56 -15.77 15.11
CA ALA A 254 -15.44 -14.50 15.80
C ALA A 254 -15.57 -13.31 14.83
N GLU A 255 -15.03 -13.41 13.60
CA GLU A 255 -15.21 -12.39 12.56
C GLU A 255 -16.67 -12.27 12.13
N VAL A 256 -17.39 -13.39 11.95
CA VAL A 256 -18.80 -13.36 11.59
C VAL A 256 -19.63 -12.66 12.68
N ARG A 257 -19.42 -13.03 13.95
CA ARG A 257 -20.10 -12.36 15.08
C ARG A 257 -19.78 -10.86 15.13
N ARG A 258 -18.51 -10.50 14.90
CA ARG A 258 -18.11 -9.09 14.81
C ARG A 258 -18.80 -8.37 13.66
N THR A 259 -18.94 -9.01 12.51
CA THR A 259 -19.66 -8.46 11.34
C THR A 259 -21.11 -8.17 11.68
N ALA A 260 -21.79 -9.11 12.32
CA ALA A 260 -23.19 -8.93 12.74
C ALA A 260 -23.34 -7.79 13.77
N GLU A 261 -22.42 -7.67 14.71
CA GLU A 261 -22.39 -6.56 15.66
C GLU A 261 -22.25 -5.20 14.94
N LEU A 262 -21.29 -5.07 14.02
CA LEU A 262 -21.08 -3.86 13.21
C LEU A 262 -22.34 -3.50 12.40
N LEU A 263 -23.02 -4.49 11.81
CA LEU A 263 -24.25 -4.27 11.07
C LEU A 263 -25.41 -3.77 11.96
N ARG A 264 -25.58 -4.32 13.17
CA ARG A 264 -26.61 -3.85 14.13
C ARG A 264 -26.33 -2.41 14.57
N ARG A 265 -25.05 -2.07 14.81
CA ARG A 265 -24.64 -0.68 15.12
C ARG A 265 -24.89 0.25 13.96
N ALA A 266 -24.56 -0.17 12.73
CA ALA A 266 -24.88 0.59 11.54
C ALA A 266 -26.39 0.82 11.37
N ALA A 267 -27.21 -0.20 11.61
CA ALA A 267 -28.68 -0.08 11.57
C ALA A 267 -29.24 0.97 12.54
N ALA A 268 -28.54 1.22 13.64
CA ALA A 268 -28.92 2.28 14.60
C ALA A 268 -28.46 3.70 14.19
N LEU A 269 -27.57 3.84 13.19
CA LEU A 269 -27.06 5.16 12.77
C LEU A 269 -28.16 6.01 12.13
N ARG A 270 -28.16 7.28 12.46
CA ARG A 270 -29.07 8.28 11.90
C ARG A 270 -28.28 9.55 11.56
N LEU A 271 -28.66 10.20 10.48
CA LEU A 271 -28.17 11.56 10.23
C LEU A 271 -28.77 12.51 11.29
N PRO A 272 -27.96 13.39 11.88
CA PRO A 272 -28.48 14.43 12.78
C PRO A 272 -29.55 15.27 12.09
N GLY A 273 -30.60 15.61 12.81
CA GLY A 273 -31.64 16.53 12.35
C GLY A 273 -31.06 17.91 11.99
N PRO A 274 -31.82 18.72 11.26
CA PRO A 274 -31.40 20.08 10.94
C PRO A 274 -31.09 20.91 12.19
N SER A 275 -30.01 21.67 12.15
CA SER A 275 -29.57 22.56 13.25
C SER A 275 -29.63 24.00 12.81
N ARG A 276 -30.09 24.91 13.69
CA ARG A 276 -30.05 26.37 13.44
C ARG A 276 -28.61 26.88 13.60
N ALA A 277 -28.18 27.71 12.65
CA ALA A 277 -26.88 28.38 12.70
C ALA A 277 -27.04 29.88 13.06
N GLY A 278 -28.19 30.46 12.74
CA GLY A 278 -28.51 31.85 12.99
C GLY A 278 -30.01 32.14 12.84
N PRO A 279 -30.46 33.41 12.93
CA PRO A 279 -31.88 33.77 12.84
C PRO A 279 -32.53 33.31 11.52
N ALA A 280 -31.82 33.41 10.41
CA ALA A 280 -32.30 33.07 9.06
C ALA A 280 -31.45 31.97 8.39
N SER A 281 -30.74 31.15 9.14
CA SER A 281 -29.93 30.10 8.58
C SER A 281 -29.99 28.81 9.40
N SER A 282 -29.95 27.71 8.68
CA SER A 282 -29.88 26.34 9.22
C SER A 282 -28.90 25.49 8.40
N TYR A 283 -28.53 24.34 8.92
CA TYR A 283 -27.76 23.35 8.16
C TYR A 283 -28.25 21.95 8.47
N ARG A 284 -28.03 21.06 7.52
CA ARG A 284 -28.34 19.64 7.65
C ARG A 284 -27.23 18.79 7.08
N ARG A 285 -27.19 17.52 7.46
CA ARG A 285 -26.37 16.53 6.80
C ARG A 285 -27.18 15.77 5.74
N VAL A 286 -26.54 15.50 4.61
CA VAL A 286 -27.13 14.72 3.51
C VAL A 286 -26.15 13.63 3.08
N PRO A 287 -26.61 12.48 2.54
CA PRO A 287 -25.74 11.44 2.02
C PRO A 287 -24.74 11.95 0.97
N LEU A 288 -23.59 11.33 0.83
CA LEU A 288 -22.61 11.62 -0.24
C LEU A 288 -23.16 11.23 -1.61
N GLY A 289 -23.80 10.06 -1.71
CA GLY A 289 -24.30 9.47 -2.93
C GLY A 289 -23.80 8.04 -3.15
N VAL A 290 -23.03 7.80 -4.22
CA VAL A 290 -22.41 6.50 -4.52
C VAL A 290 -21.00 6.44 -3.93
N VAL A 291 -20.75 5.49 -3.05
CA VAL A 291 -19.45 5.30 -2.38
C VAL A 291 -18.75 4.08 -2.95
N ALA A 292 -17.52 4.25 -3.43
CA ALA A 292 -16.65 3.11 -3.73
C ALA A 292 -16.03 2.57 -2.44
N VAL A 293 -16.18 1.28 -2.19
CA VAL A 293 -15.60 0.58 -1.03
C VAL A 293 -14.60 -0.46 -1.54
N VAL A 294 -13.32 -0.26 -1.26
CA VAL A 294 -12.22 -1.17 -1.65
C VAL A 294 -11.66 -1.84 -0.41
N THR A 295 -11.69 -3.17 -0.36
CA THR A 295 -11.42 -3.92 0.87
C THR A 295 -10.37 -5.02 0.71
N PRO A 296 -9.59 -5.30 1.77
CA PRO A 296 -8.59 -6.33 1.78
C PRO A 296 -9.20 -7.73 1.97
N TRP A 297 -8.33 -8.73 2.06
CA TRP A 297 -8.71 -10.14 2.19
C TRP A 297 -8.67 -10.67 3.64
N ASN A 298 -7.99 -10.00 4.57
CA ASN A 298 -7.68 -10.57 5.89
C ASN A 298 -8.88 -10.65 6.86
N ASN A 299 -9.83 -9.71 6.75
CA ASN A 299 -11.13 -9.76 7.42
C ASN A 299 -12.22 -9.43 6.38
N PRO A 300 -12.51 -10.37 5.46
CA PRO A 300 -13.31 -10.11 4.26
C PRO A 300 -14.82 -9.99 4.50
N LEU A 301 -15.26 -10.16 5.73
CA LEU A 301 -16.63 -9.90 6.17
C LEU A 301 -16.69 -8.65 7.05
N ALA A 302 -15.90 -8.58 8.12
CA ALA A 302 -15.97 -7.48 9.08
C ALA A 302 -15.56 -6.13 8.49
N ILE A 303 -14.46 -6.06 7.73
CA ILE A 303 -14.01 -4.78 7.14
C ILE A 303 -15.01 -4.29 6.08
N PRO A 304 -15.44 -5.09 5.09
CA PRO A 304 -16.42 -4.60 4.12
C PRO A 304 -17.73 -4.16 4.76
N TRP A 305 -18.36 -5.01 5.56
CA TRP A 305 -19.66 -4.70 6.14
C TRP A 305 -19.58 -3.62 7.23
N GLY A 306 -18.41 -3.45 7.88
CA GLY A 306 -18.13 -2.31 8.75
C GLY A 306 -18.09 -0.97 8.03
N LYS A 307 -17.84 -0.94 6.71
CA LYS A 307 -17.90 0.26 5.85
C LYS A 307 -19.24 0.38 5.10
N ILE A 308 -19.70 -0.74 4.52
CA ILE A 308 -20.94 -0.79 3.75
C ILE A 308 -22.15 -0.48 4.63
N GLY A 309 -22.23 -1.11 5.81
CA GLY A 309 -23.36 -0.90 6.74
C GLY A 309 -23.64 0.56 7.06
N PRO A 310 -22.66 1.32 7.59
CA PRO A 310 -22.81 2.76 7.84
C PRO A 310 -23.16 3.57 6.58
N ALA A 311 -22.51 3.29 5.44
CA ALA A 311 -22.84 3.95 4.18
C ALA A 311 -24.30 3.79 3.82
N LEU A 312 -24.84 2.55 3.90
CA LEU A 312 -26.23 2.22 3.60
C LEU A 312 -27.21 2.86 4.59
N ALA A 313 -26.94 2.74 5.89
CA ALA A 313 -27.79 3.30 6.96
C ALA A 313 -27.98 4.81 6.80
N LEU A 314 -26.91 5.51 6.37
CA LEU A 314 -26.91 6.96 6.15
C LEU A 314 -27.43 7.37 4.76
N GLY A 315 -27.95 6.41 3.96
CA GLY A 315 -28.65 6.66 2.69
C GLY A 315 -27.75 6.69 1.45
N ASN A 316 -26.50 6.24 1.54
CA ASN A 316 -25.64 6.05 0.38
C ASN A 316 -25.86 4.69 -0.27
N THR A 317 -25.38 4.52 -1.50
CA THR A 317 -25.24 3.24 -2.19
C THR A 317 -23.77 2.92 -2.43
N VAL A 318 -23.43 1.67 -2.67
CA VAL A 318 -22.06 1.20 -2.65
C VAL A 318 -21.67 0.45 -3.93
N VAL A 319 -20.50 0.80 -4.47
CA VAL A 319 -19.77 -0.05 -5.42
C VAL A 319 -18.63 -0.70 -4.66
N TRP A 320 -18.75 -2.02 -4.42
CA TRP A 320 -17.79 -2.78 -3.63
C TRP A 320 -16.77 -3.52 -4.49
N LYS A 321 -15.49 -3.30 -4.23
CA LYS A 321 -14.37 -4.01 -4.85
C LYS A 321 -13.58 -4.79 -3.79
N PRO A 322 -13.81 -6.09 -3.62
CA PRO A 322 -13.07 -6.94 -2.69
C PRO A 322 -11.68 -7.29 -3.23
N ALA A 323 -10.76 -7.67 -2.35
CA ALA A 323 -9.49 -8.27 -2.77
C ALA A 323 -9.74 -9.57 -3.58
N PRO A 324 -8.87 -9.91 -4.56
CA PRO A 324 -9.06 -11.13 -5.36
C PRO A 324 -9.22 -12.40 -4.53
N ALA A 325 -8.43 -12.56 -3.47
CA ALA A 325 -8.50 -13.72 -2.59
C ALA A 325 -9.80 -13.80 -1.75
N ALA A 326 -10.57 -12.71 -1.67
CA ALA A 326 -11.82 -12.65 -0.90
C ALA A 326 -13.06 -12.55 -1.79
N THR A 327 -12.94 -12.71 -3.10
CA THR A 327 -14.05 -12.48 -4.04
C THR A 327 -15.23 -13.41 -3.76
N ARG A 328 -15.01 -14.70 -3.56
CA ARG A 328 -16.08 -15.68 -3.29
C ARG A 328 -16.81 -15.41 -1.98
N LEU A 329 -16.06 -15.02 -0.93
CA LEU A 329 -16.64 -14.63 0.35
C LEU A 329 -17.48 -13.36 0.22
N ALA A 330 -17.03 -12.39 -0.59
CA ALA A 330 -17.80 -11.20 -0.90
C ALA A 330 -19.09 -11.51 -1.65
N GLU A 331 -19.04 -12.36 -2.68
CA GLU A 331 -20.20 -12.85 -3.43
C GLU A 331 -21.18 -13.56 -2.49
N ARG A 332 -20.70 -14.51 -1.67
CA ARG A 332 -21.53 -15.22 -0.70
C ARG A 332 -22.21 -14.28 0.29
N SER A 333 -21.48 -13.34 0.87
CA SER A 333 -22.05 -12.39 1.83
C SER A 333 -23.06 -11.45 1.19
N LEU A 334 -22.87 -11.09 -0.08
CA LEU A 334 -23.85 -10.29 -0.84
C LEU A 334 -25.11 -11.10 -1.18
N ASP A 335 -24.99 -12.40 -1.45
CA ASP A 335 -26.15 -13.28 -1.63
C ASP A 335 -26.97 -13.37 -0.33
N VAL A 336 -26.32 -13.53 0.81
CA VAL A 336 -26.99 -13.48 2.13
C VAL A 336 -27.68 -12.13 2.35
N ALA A 337 -27.07 -11.01 1.90
CA ALA A 337 -27.69 -9.69 1.99
C ALA A 337 -28.94 -9.55 1.10
N ARG A 338 -28.93 -10.15 -0.10
CA ARG A 338 -30.13 -10.21 -0.96
C ARG A 338 -31.26 -11.04 -0.33
N GLU A 339 -30.92 -12.17 0.28
CA GLU A 339 -31.85 -12.98 1.07
C GLU A 339 -32.39 -12.23 2.30
N ALA A 340 -31.63 -11.27 2.84
CA ALA A 340 -32.03 -10.33 3.88
C ALA A 340 -32.83 -9.13 3.34
N HIS A 341 -33.32 -9.22 2.09
CA HIS A 341 -34.09 -8.18 1.41
C HIS A 341 -33.37 -6.87 1.15
N LEU A 342 -32.02 -6.87 1.05
CA LEU A 342 -31.29 -5.70 0.57
C LEU A 342 -31.65 -5.46 -0.90
N PRO A 343 -32.18 -4.26 -1.28
CA PRO A 343 -32.64 -4.02 -2.64
C PRO A 343 -31.51 -4.09 -3.67
N ASP A 344 -31.82 -4.54 -4.87
CA ASP A 344 -30.89 -4.60 -5.98
C ASP A 344 -30.31 -3.22 -6.33
N GLY A 345 -29.00 -3.20 -6.60
CA GLY A 345 -28.26 -1.98 -6.93
C GLY A 345 -27.83 -1.15 -5.72
N VAL A 346 -28.34 -1.39 -4.52
CA VAL A 346 -27.90 -0.67 -3.29
C VAL A 346 -26.44 -1.01 -2.98
N VAL A 347 -26.06 -2.28 -3.18
CA VAL A 347 -24.66 -2.72 -3.21
C VAL A 347 -24.40 -3.43 -4.53
N THR A 348 -23.38 -2.98 -5.27
CA THR A 348 -22.92 -3.60 -6.50
C THR A 348 -21.48 -4.08 -6.35
N LEU A 349 -21.19 -5.30 -6.79
CA LEU A 349 -19.87 -5.92 -6.68
C LEU A 349 -19.09 -5.78 -7.99
N VAL A 350 -17.81 -5.38 -7.91
CA VAL A 350 -16.87 -5.38 -9.04
C VAL A 350 -15.65 -6.22 -8.66
N PRO A 351 -15.63 -7.52 -9.00
CA PRO A 351 -14.49 -8.37 -8.74
C PRO A 351 -13.30 -8.00 -9.62
N GLY A 352 -12.10 -8.35 -9.18
CA GLY A 352 -10.90 -8.13 -9.96
C GLY A 352 -9.70 -7.68 -9.12
N ASP A 353 -8.61 -7.38 -9.80
CA ASP A 353 -7.33 -7.00 -9.20
C ASP A 353 -7.24 -5.48 -8.93
N ARG A 354 -6.00 -4.97 -8.76
CA ARG A 354 -5.75 -3.54 -8.56
C ARG A 354 -6.25 -2.64 -9.70
N ARG A 355 -6.36 -3.17 -10.93
CA ARG A 355 -6.88 -2.43 -12.10
C ARG A 355 -8.38 -2.18 -11.94
N ALA A 356 -9.12 -3.19 -11.48
CA ALA A 356 -10.52 -3.03 -11.13
C ALA A 356 -10.71 -1.99 -10.00
N ALA A 357 -9.85 -2.00 -8.97
CA ALA A 357 -9.88 -0.99 -7.91
C ALA A 357 -9.65 0.42 -8.45
N ALA A 358 -8.63 0.60 -9.30
CA ALA A 358 -8.36 1.89 -9.93
C ALA A 358 -9.53 2.34 -10.83
N ALA A 359 -10.14 1.43 -11.60
CA ALA A 359 -11.29 1.72 -12.44
C ALA A 359 -12.50 2.17 -11.62
N VAL A 360 -12.83 1.46 -10.54
CA VAL A 360 -13.95 1.83 -9.64
C VAL A 360 -13.70 3.18 -8.99
N MET A 361 -12.51 3.41 -8.43
CA MET A 361 -12.17 4.68 -7.79
C MET A 361 -12.11 5.86 -8.79
N SER A 362 -11.78 5.58 -10.07
CA SER A 362 -11.70 6.60 -11.13
C SER A 362 -13.04 6.87 -11.81
N ASP A 363 -14.06 6.06 -11.57
CA ASP A 363 -15.35 6.18 -12.26
C ASP A 363 -16.08 7.48 -11.86
N PRO A 364 -16.53 8.30 -12.84
CA PRO A 364 -17.20 9.57 -12.56
C PRO A 364 -18.54 9.42 -11.82
N GLY A 365 -19.15 8.24 -11.86
CA GLY A 365 -20.38 7.93 -11.13
C GLY A 365 -20.18 7.68 -9.63
N VAL A 366 -18.93 7.66 -9.12
CA VAL A 366 -18.59 7.52 -7.70
C VAL A 366 -18.38 8.89 -7.07
N ASP A 367 -18.98 9.16 -5.92
CA ASP A 367 -18.94 10.45 -5.20
C ASP A 367 -17.92 10.49 -4.05
N ALA A 368 -17.54 9.33 -3.52
CA ALA A 368 -16.56 9.20 -2.44
C ALA A 368 -15.89 7.81 -2.47
N VAL A 369 -14.73 7.69 -1.83
CA VAL A 369 -13.96 6.43 -1.78
C VAL A 369 -13.62 6.09 -0.33
N SER A 370 -13.95 4.86 0.10
CA SER A 370 -13.46 4.30 1.36
C SER A 370 -12.59 3.07 1.03
N VAL A 371 -11.34 3.09 1.47
CA VAL A 371 -10.37 2.02 1.18
C VAL A 371 -9.75 1.49 2.47
N SER A 372 -9.62 0.16 2.57
CA SER A 372 -8.71 -0.47 3.53
C SER A 372 -7.71 -1.34 2.76
N GLY A 373 -6.43 -1.23 3.11
CA GLY A 373 -5.39 -1.99 2.40
C GLY A 373 -3.97 -1.61 2.77
N SER A 374 -3.02 -1.92 1.89
CA SER A 374 -1.63 -1.53 2.07
C SER A 374 -1.42 -0.01 1.91
N SER A 375 -0.34 0.53 2.48
CA SER A 375 0.04 1.94 2.28
C SER A 375 0.13 2.31 0.79
N ALA A 376 0.63 1.41 -0.06
CA ALA A 376 0.68 1.64 -1.52
C ALA A 376 -0.72 1.77 -2.14
N ALA A 377 -1.71 1.00 -1.68
CA ALA A 377 -3.10 1.12 -2.14
C ALA A 377 -3.71 2.45 -1.69
N GLY A 378 -3.42 2.88 -0.45
CA GLY A 378 -3.85 4.19 0.07
C GLY A 378 -3.29 5.36 -0.73
N TRP A 379 -2.00 5.35 -1.05
CA TRP A 379 -1.38 6.38 -1.89
C TRP A 379 -2.01 6.46 -3.28
N ALA A 380 -2.23 5.30 -3.92
CA ALA A 380 -2.90 5.27 -5.22
C ALA A 380 -4.34 5.82 -5.16
N ALA A 381 -5.09 5.48 -4.11
CA ALA A 381 -6.43 6.02 -3.88
C ALA A 381 -6.39 7.53 -3.66
N GLN A 382 -5.44 8.04 -2.87
CA GLN A 382 -5.27 9.47 -2.62
C GLN A 382 -5.01 10.25 -3.92
N GLU A 383 -4.11 9.76 -4.78
CA GLU A 383 -3.85 10.39 -6.08
C GLU A 383 -5.11 10.46 -6.95
N ILE A 384 -5.86 9.35 -7.03
CA ILE A 384 -7.10 9.30 -7.82
C ILE A 384 -8.15 10.27 -7.25
N CYS A 385 -8.39 10.22 -5.94
CA CYS A 385 -9.40 11.06 -5.29
C CYS A 385 -9.05 12.55 -5.37
N ALA A 386 -7.76 12.91 -5.22
CA ALA A 386 -7.30 14.29 -5.35
C ALA A 386 -7.55 14.85 -6.76
N ARG A 387 -7.26 14.07 -7.82
CA ARG A 387 -7.56 14.46 -9.21
C ARG A 387 -9.05 14.62 -9.46
N ARG A 388 -9.87 13.78 -8.86
CA ARG A 388 -11.33 13.80 -8.99
C ARG A 388 -12.02 14.78 -8.04
N ARG A 389 -11.33 15.27 -7.02
CA ARG A 389 -11.87 16.13 -5.94
C ARG A 389 -13.03 15.46 -5.18
N VAL A 390 -12.89 14.16 -4.89
CA VAL A 390 -13.85 13.39 -4.10
C VAL A 390 -13.27 13.04 -2.73
N PRO A 391 -14.11 12.95 -1.68
CA PRO A 391 -13.66 12.53 -0.35
C PRO A 391 -13.02 11.15 -0.35
N LEU A 392 -11.99 10.99 0.49
CA LEU A 392 -11.32 9.72 0.73
C LEU A 392 -11.27 9.43 2.23
N GLN A 393 -11.65 8.21 2.61
CA GLN A 393 -11.35 7.58 3.89
C GLN A 393 -10.43 6.38 3.61
N ALA A 394 -9.25 6.35 4.21
CA ALA A 394 -8.29 5.27 4.00
C ALA A 394 -7.78 4.74 5.34
N GLU A 395 -7.97 3.43 5.56
CA GLU A 395 -7.40 2.68 6.66
C GLU A 395 -6.33 1.74 6.13
N LEU A 396 -5.11 1.91 6.59
CA LEU A 396 -3.93 1.31 5.98
C LEU A 396 -3.18 0.42 6.97
N GLY A 397 -2.00 -0.04 6.57
CA GLY A 397 -1.17 -0.91 7.39
C GLY A 397 -0.74 -0.29 8.71
N GLY A 398 -0.43 -1.15 9.68
CA GLY A 398 0.07 -0.78 10.99
C GLY A 398 1.41 -1.44 11.29
N ASN A 399 2.27 -0.74 12.01
CA ASN A 399 3.51 -1.28 12.57
C ASN A 399 3.52 -1.09 14.09
N ASN A 400 2.52 -1.72 14.72
CA ASN A 400 2.04 -1.43 16.05
C ASN A 400 3.06 -1.82 17.13
N ALA A 401 3.38 -0.87 18.01
CA ALA A 401 4.25 -1.07 19.14
C ALA A 401 3.46 -1.27 20.43
N ALA A 402 3.92 -2.19 21.26
CA ALA A 402 3.54 -2.28 22.65
C ALA A 402 4.75 -1.94 23.53
N ILE A 403 4.61 -0.96 24.42
CA ILE A 403 5.62 -0.65 25.44
C ILE A 403 5.36 -1.56 26.66
N VAL A 404 6.39 -2.22 27.18
CA VAL A 404 6.33 -3.00 28.44
C VAL A 404 7.25 -2.34 29.45
N TRP A 405 6.63 -1.79 30.51
CA TRP A 405 7.30 -0.90 31.43
C TRP A 405 7.05 -1.29 32.89
N GLU A 406 7.68 -0.57 33.78
CA GLU A 406 7.61 -0.79 35.25
C GLU A 406 6.18 -1.03 35.73
N GLY A 407 6.04 -2.06 36.58
CA GLY A 407 4.76 -2.48 37.11
C GLY A 407 3.87 -3.30 36.19
N ALA A 408 4.37 -3.66 34.97
CA ALA A 408 3.66 -4.57 34.10
C ALA A 408 3.57 -5.97 34.70
N GLU A 409 2.40 -6.60 34.57
CA GLU A 409 2.24 -8.03 34.86
C GLU A 409 2.78 -8.81 33.65
N LEU A 410 4.05 -9.30 33.77
CA LEU A 410 4.81 -9.83 32.65
C LEU A 410 4.20 -11.08 32.02
N SER A 411 3.64 -12.00 32.81
CA SER A 411 3.03 -13.23 32.28
C SER A 411 1.82 -12.90 31.38
N ARG A 412 0.99 -11.97 31.85
CA ARG A 412 -0.15 -11.46 31.05
C ARG A 412 0.30 -10.68 29.82
N ALA A 413 1.29 -9.80 29.98
CA ALA A 413 1.84 -9.05 28.85
C ALA A 413 2.38 -10.00 27.77
N ALA A 414 3.17 -11.01 28.15
CA ALA A 414 3.72 -12.01 27.24
C ALA A 414 2.62 -12.80 26.51
N SER A 415 1.58 -13.24 27.22
CA SER A 415 0.44 -13.95 26.63
C SER A 415 -0.29 -13.09 25.62
N LEU A 416 -0.63 -11.83 25.96
CA LEU A 416 -1.34 -10.91 25.08
C LEU A 416 -0.48 -10.47 23.87
N LEU A 417 0.82 -10.31 24.06
CA LEU A 417 1.76 -10.03 22.97
C LEU A 417 1.86 -11.21 22.00
N ALA A 418 1.98 -12.44 22.50
CA ALA A 418 2.03 -13.64 21.67
C ALA A 418 0.72 -13.80 20.85
N GLN A 419 -0.43 -13.69 21.48
CA GLN A 419 -1.74 -13.74 20.81
C GLN A 419 -1.85 -12.61 19.77
N GLY A 420 -1.53 -11.37 20.15
CA GLY A 420 -1.61 -10.21 19.28
C GLY A 420 -0.68 -10.26 18.08
N ALA A 421 0.51 -10.86 18.21
CA ALA A 421 1.49 -10.98 17.16
C ALA A 421 1.26 -12.18 16.23
N PHE A 422 0.80 -13.33 16.77
CA PHE A 422 0.91 -14.61 16.08
C PHE A 422 -0.43 -15.23 15.68
N GLU A 423 -1.55 -14.93 16.36
CA GLU A 423 -2.86 -15.43 15.92
C GLU A 423 -3.17 -15.00 14.50
N TYR A 424 -3.81 -15.92 13.74
CA TYR A 424 -4.03 -15.75 12.30
C TYR A 424 -2.73 -15.49 11.52
N ALA A 425 -1.61 -16.09 11.96
CA ALA A 425 -0.28 -15.85 11.41
C ALA A 425 0.10 -14.36 11.32
N GLY A 426 -0.37 -13.53 12.26
CA GLY A 426 -0.09 -12.09 12.28
C GLY A 426 -0.72 -11.28 11.13
N GLN A 427 -1.68 -11.82 10.38
CA GLN A 427 -2.26 -11.21 9.19
C GLN A 427 -3.37 -10.18 9.52
N ARG A 428 -3.12 -9.32 10.49
CA ARG A 428 -4.00 -8.23 10.93
C ARG A 428 -3.26 -6.89 10.90
N CYS A 429 -3.92 -5.82 10.46
CA CYS A 429 -3.37 -4.46 10.51
C CYS A 429 -3.07 -4.02 11.96
N THR A 430 -3.84 -4.54 12.93
CA THR A 430 -3.69 -4.28 14.36
C THR A 430 -2.72 -5.22 15.07
N ALA A 431 -2.10 -6.22 14.40
CA ALA A 431 -1.21 -7.16 15.06
C ALA A 431 -0.04 -6.45 15.78
N ASN A 432 0.37 -6.96 16.94
CA ASN A 432 1.60 -6.52 17.59
C ASN A 432 2.79 -6.85 16.67
N ARG A 433 3.50 -5.83 16.19
CA ARG A 433 4.70 -5.99 15.35
C ARG A 433 5.97 -5.77 16.14
N ARG A 434 5.91 -4.90 17.12
CA ARG A 434 7.04 -4.50 17.94
C ARG A 434 6.65 -4.51 19.42
N ALA A 435 7.60 -4.87 20.28
CA ALA A 435 7.50 -4.65 21.70
C ALA A 435 8.75 -3.89 22.15
N VAL A 436 8.56 -2.69 22.72
CA VAL A 436 9.61 -1.87 23.31
C VAL A 436 9.62 -2.09 24.81
N VAL A 437 10.71 -2.65 25.32
CA VAL A 437 10.76 -3.23 26.65
C VAL A 437 11.80 -2.53 27.50
N GLN A 438 11.46 -2.18 28.73
CA GLN A 438 12.39 -1.67 29.73
C GLN A 438 13.54 -2.66 29.93
N ASP A 439 14.79 -2.18 29.99
CA ASP A 439 16.00 -3.02 30.03
C ASP A 439 15.94 -4.13 31.06
N CYS A 440 15.53 -3.83 32.28
CA CYS A 440 15.46 -4.83 33.38
C CYS A 440 14.34 -5.88 33.18
N LEU A 441 13.34 -5.62 32.36
CA LEU A 441 12.21 -6.50 32.07
C LEU A 441 12.42 -7.34 30.81
N PHE A 442 13.44 -7.02 30.00
CA PHE A 442 13.60 -7.56 28.67
C PHE A 442 13.82 -9.08 28.63
N ASP A 443 14.82 -9.56 29.34
CA ASP A 443 15.14 -10.98 29.32
C ASP A 443 14.06 -11.84 30.00
N PRO A 444 13.48 -11.44 31.18
CA PRO A 444 12.31 -12.10 31.74
C PRO A 444 11.10 -12.13 30.79
N LEU A 445 10.82 -11.02 30.09
CA LEU A 445 9.71 -10.99 29.13
C LEU A 445 9.98 -11.89 27.93
N LEU A 446 11.20 -11.90 27.40
CA LEU A 446 11.58 -12.74 26.25
C LEU A 446 11.39 -14.24 26.56
N GLU A 447 11.75 -14.66 27.78
CA GLU A 447 11.53 -16.05 28.24
C GLU A 447 10.03 -16.39 28.29
N LEU A 448 9.23 -15.57 28.97
CA LEU A 448 7.79 -15.75 29.08
C LEU A 448 7.09 -15.69 27.70
N LEU A 449 7.51 -14.77 26.84
CA LEU A 449 6.96 -14.62 25.49
C LEU A 449 7.29 -15.83 24.61
N SER A 450 8.52 -16.35 24.70
CA SER A 450 8.91 -17.57 23.99
C SER A 450 8.08 -18.78 24.44
N ALA A 451 7.85 -18.92 25.75
CA ALA A 451 6.98 -19.94 26.28
C ALA A 451 5.53 -19.79 25.82
N ALA A 452 4.98 -18.57 25.89
CA ALA A 452 3.63 -18.27 25.41
C ALA A 452 3.47 -18.55 23.90
N ALA A 453 4.44 -18.18 23.07
CA ALA A 453 4.43 -18.48 21.66
C ALA A 453 4.49 -19.98 21.34
N THR A 454 5.23 -20.75 22.15
CA THR A 454 5.30 -22.22 22.02
C THR A 454 3.97 -22.90 22.33
N THR A 455 3.18 -22.35 23.24
CA THR A 455 1.89 -22.91 23.64
C THR A 455 0.73 -22.53 22.72
N LEU A 456 0.93 -21.57 21.79
CA LEU A 456 -0.10 -21.23 20.81
C LEU A 456 -0.34 -22.40 19.84
N PRO A 457 -1.56 -22.93 19.75
CA PRO A 457 -1.86 -24.03 18.84
C PRO A 457 -1.65 -23.62 17.39
N TRP A 458 -0.68 -24.25 16.73
CA TRP A 458 -0.31 -24.02 15.34
C TRP A 458 -0.63 -25.24 14.49
N GLY A 459 -1.46 -25.07 13.48
CA GLY A 459 -1.86 -26.23 12.68
C GLY A 459 -3.01 -25.99 11.72
N ASP A 460 -3.75 -27.09 11.46
CA ASP A 460 -4.89 -27.10 10.55
C ASP A 460 -5.92 -26.01 10.92
N PRO A 461 -6.26 -25.09 10.01
CA PRO A 461 -7.24 -24.04 10.29
C PRO A 461 -8.65 -24.59 10.56
N PHE A 462 -8.93 -25.84 10.22
CA PHE A 462 -10.21 -26.49 10.51
C PHE A 462 -10.29 -27.08 11.94
N ASP A 463 -9.17 -27.22 12.62
CA ASP A 463 -9.16 -27.62 14.03
C ASP A 463 -9.57 -26.43 14.91
N PRO A 464 -10.63 -26.57 15.73
CA PRO A 464 -11.09 -25.49 16.64
C PRO A 464 -10.04 -25.03 17.65
N ALA A 465 -9.05 -25.85 17.97
CA ALA A 465 -7.97 -25.48 18.87
C ALA A 465 -6.96 -24.55 18.18
N THR A 466 -6.82 -24.60 16.85
CA THR A 466 -5.83 -23.83 16.12
C THR A 466 -6.02 -22.33 16.28
N ARG A 467 -4.92 -21.61 16.55
CA ARG A 467 -4.83 -20.15 16.62
C ARG A 467 -3.95 -19.57 15.50
N VAL A 468 -2.92 -20.32 15.12
CA VAL A 468 -1.97 -19.94 14.06
C VAL A 468 -2.16 -20.87 12.88
N GLY A 469 -2.80 -20.39 11.83
CA GLY A 469 -2.98 -21.07 10.54
C GLY A 469 -1.87 -20.72 9.56
N PRO A 470 -2.03 -21.09 8.26
CA PRO A 470 -1.10 -20.69 7.21
C PRO A 470 -1.22 -19.20 6.86
N LEU A 471 -0.22 -18.69 6.17
CA LEU A 471 -0.30 -17.42 5.46
C LEU A 471 -1.21 -17.55 4.23
N VAL A 472 -1.74 -16.44 3.73
CA VAL A 472 -2.69 -16.41 2.61
C VAL A 472 -2.11 -16.97 1.31
N SER A 473 -0.80 -16.98 1.14
CA SER A 473 -0.15 -17.46 -0.08
C SER A 473 1.33 -17.80 0.15
N GLU A 474 1.90 -18.61 -0.74
CA GLU A 474 3.34 -18.90 -0.75
C GLU A 474 4.16 -17.63 -0.98
N GLN A 475 3.69 -16.72 -1.82
CA GLN A 475 4.35 -15.42 -2.01
C GLN A 475 4.41 -14.62 -0.70
N ALA A 476 3.38 -14.68 0.15
CA ALA A 476 3.41 -14.06 1.47
C ALA A 476 4.46 -14.73 2.37
N ARG A 477 4.54 -16.07 2.36
CA ARG A 477 5.56 -16.84 3.07
C ARG A 477 6.98 -16.45 2.64
N ASP A 478 7.21 -16.34 1.35
CA ASP A 478 8.53 -16.04 0.80
C ASP A 478 8.98 -14.62 1.16
N ARG A 479 8.06 -13.65 1.16
CA ARG A 479 8.35 -12.29 1.67
C ARG A 479 8.74 -12.30 3.16
N ILE A 480 8.04 -13.08 3.99
CA ILE A 480 8.37 -13.22 5.42
C ILE A 480 9.74 -13.87 5.59
N ALA A 481 10.03 -14.94 4.84
CA ALA A 481 11.32 -15.61 4.86
C ALA A 481 12.46 -14.66 4.46
N ALA A 482 12.28 -13.89 3.41
CA ALA A 482 13.25 -12.88 2.96
C ALA A 482 13.48 -11.77 4.00
N ALA A 483 12.42 -11.25 4.63
CA ALA A 483 12.54 -10.24 5.67
C ALA A 483 13.34 -10.74 6.89
N LEU A 484 13.09 -11.97 7.33
CA LEU A 484 13.82 -12.59 8.45
C LEU A 484 15.28 -12.93 8.07
N ALA A 485 15.52 -13.39 6.85
CA ALA A 485 16.89 -13.61 6.36
C ALA A 485 17.69 -12.29 6.33
N GLY A 486 17.06 -11.19 5.88
CA GLY A 486 17.65 -9.86 5.92
C GLY A 486 17.95 -9.38 7.35
N ALA A 487 17.03 -9.61 8.30
CA ALA A 487 17.25 -9.27 9.70
C ALA A 487 18.43 -10.07 10.30
N ALA A 488 18.50 -11.37 10.03
CA ALA A 488 19.60 -12.22 10.50
C ALA A 488 20.96 -11.80 9.89
N ALA A 489 20.99 -11.48 8.60
CA ALA A 489 22.18 -10.94 7.94
C ALA A 489 22.62 -9.58 8.54
N GLY A 490 21.67 -8.78 9.05
CA GLY A 490 21.92 -7.54 9.78
C GLY A 490 22.30 -7.74 11.26
N GLY A 491 22.53 -8.98 11.71
CA GLY A 491 22.98 -9.31 13.07
C GLY A 491 21.86 -9.56 14.08
N ALA A 492 20.60 -9.53 13.68
CA ALA A 492 19.50 -9.85 14.58
C ALA A 492 19.45 -11.36 14.89
N ARG A 493 19.12 -11.71 16.12
CA ARG A 493 18.87 -13.09 16.56
C ARG A 493 17.39 -13.45 16.35
N LEU A 494 17.15 -14.55 15.67
CA LEU A 494 15.81 -15.10 15.49
C LEU A 494 15.51 -16.16 16.55
N VAL A 495 14.43 -16.01 17.28
CA VAL A 495 13.92 -16.98 18.25
C VAL A 495 12.62 -17.56 17.68
N THR A 496 12.69 -18.81 17.24
CA THR A 496 11.55 -19.52 16.64
C THR A 496 11.13 -20.63 17.60
N PRO A 497 10.04 -20.43 18.36
CA PRO A 497 9.59 -21.40 19.38
C PRO A 497 9.10 -22.73 18.79
N HIS A 498 8.60 -22.70 17.55
CA HIS A 498 8.16 -23.90 16.85
C HIS A 498 9.22 -24.37 15.84
N ALA A 499 9.47 -25.68 15.78
CA ALA A 499 10.24 -26.24 14.70
C ALA A 499 9.51 -25.95 13.37
N LEU A 500 10.27 -25.61 12.32
CA LEU A 500 9.74 -25.56 10.97
C LEU A 500 8.99 -26.86 10.72
N ALA A 501 7.68 -26.79 10.42
CA ALA A 501 6.93 -27.99 10.10
C ALA A 501 7.50 -28.56 8.80
N PRO A 502 8.24 -29.68 8.86
CA PRO A 502 8.69 -30.32 7.65
C PRO A 502 7.47 -30.91 6.95
N SER A 503 7.32 -30.71 5.69
CA SER A 503 6.41 -31.43 4.79
C SER A 503 4.90 -31.12 4.80
N ARG A 504 4.41 -30.00 5.34
CA ARG A 504 3.04 -29.60 5.03
C ARG A 504 3.02 -28.76 3.75
N PRO A 505 2.25 -29.16 2.72
CA PRO A 505 2.04 -28.31 1.54
C PRO A 505 1.31 -27.03 1.97
N GLY A 506 1.71 -25.87 1.41
CA GLY A 506 1.07 -24.58 1.70
C GLY A 506 2.02 -23.52 2.25
N ALA A 507 1.45 -22.37 2.56
CA ALA A 507 2.18 -21.16 2.97
C ALA A 507 2.42 -21.09 4.49
N TRP A 508 3.09 -22.07 5.05
CA TRP A 508 3.35 -22.16 6.49
C TRP A 508 4.61 -21.38 6.89
N TYR A 509 4.51 -20.60 7.96
CA TYR A 509 5.65 -19.95 8.60
C TYR A 509 5.48 -19.92 10.13
N PRO A 510 6.49 -20.34 10.92
CA PRO A 510 6.38 -20.40 12.36
C PRO A 510 6.38 -19.00 13.00
N PRO A 511 5.71 -18.81 14.14
CA PRO A 511 5.91 -17.64 14.99
C PRO A 511 7.39 -17.38 15.23
N THR A 512 7.84 -16.14 15.03
CA THR A 512 9.26 -15.79 15.16
C THR A 512 9.42 -14.46 15.90
N ILE A 513 10.23 -14.47 16.97
CA ILE A 513 10.63 -13.29 17.72
C ILE A 513 11.99 -12.85 17.20
N VAL A 514 12.13 -11.56 16.86
CA VAL A 514 13.38 -10.95 16.40
C VAL A 514 13.96 -10.09 17.50
N VAL A 515 15.23 -10.31 17.83
CA VAL A 515 15.92 -9.63 18.94
C VAL A 515 17.22 -9.00 18.41
N GLY A 516 17.50 -7.76 18.83
CA GLY A 516 18.75 -7.07 18.50
C GLY A 516 18.80 -6.51 17.08
N ALA A 517 17.67 -6.36 16.42
CA ALA A 517 17.60 -5.62 15.16
C ALA A 517 17.84 -4.12 15.40
N ALA A 518 18.58 -3.46 14.53
CA ALA A 518 18.73 -2.01 14.57
C ALA A 518 17.37 -1.33 14.31
N HIS A 519 17.10 -0.21 15.00
CA HIS A 519 15.82 0.49 14.88
C HIS A 519 15.51 0.92 13.43
N GLU A 520 16.52 1.33 12.68
CA GLU A 520 16.41 1.78 11.29
C GLU A 520 16.31 0.64 10.27
N SER A 521 16.46 -0.62 10.71
CA SER A 521 16.38 -1.79 9.82
C SER A 521 14.97 -2.00 9.27
N ALA A 522 14.88 -2.57 8.07
CA ALA A 522 13.61 -2.82 7.40
C ALA A 522 12.64 -3.67 8.24
N ILE A 523 13.16 -4.65 9.02
CA ILE A 523 12.32 -5.52 9.86
C ILE A 523 11.62 -4.75 10.99
N VAL A 524 12.19 -3.63 11.45
CA VAL A 524 11.60 -2.72 12.44
C VAL A 524 10.71 -1.68 11.77
N GLN A 525 11.14 -1.14 10.62
CA GLN A 525 10.48 0.02 9.99
C GLN A 525 9.31 -0.34 9.09
N GLU A 526 9.26 -1.58 8.55
CA GLU A 526 8.24 -1.98 7.59
C GLU A 526 7.25 -2.99 8.16
N GLU A 527 6.00 -2.88 7.75
CA GLU A 527 4.97 -3.85 8.11
C GLU A 527 5.22 -5.19 7.42
N THR A 528 5.50 -6.24 8.19
CA THR A 528 5.75 -7.59 7.67
C THR A 528 4.47 -8.35 7.30
N PHE A 529 3.35 -8.05 7.95
CA PHE A 529 2.05 -8.73 7.80
C PHE A 529 2.13 -10.26 7.92
N GLY A 530 2.93 -10.72 8.88
CA GLY A 530 3.23 -12.14 9.14
C GLY A 530 3.47 -12.40 10.63
N PRO A 531 3.76 -13.65 11.02
CA PRO A 531 3.91 -14.05 12.43
C PRO A 531 5.28 -13.65 12.99
N ILE A 532 5.56 -12.34 13.00
CA ILE A 532 6.82 -11.76 13.45
C ILE A 532 6.54 -10.74 14.55
N LEU A 533 7.31 -10.79 15.63
CA LEU A 533 7.36 -9.80 16.68
C LEU A 533 8.81 -9.35 16.90
N VAL A 534 9.10 -8.07 16.75
CA VAL A 534 10.42 -7.50 17.02
C VAL A 534 10.47 -6.97 18.44
N LEU A 535 11.51 -7.31 19.20
CA LEU A 535 11.76 -6.79 20.55
C LEU A 535 12.90 -5.77 20.51
N GLU A 536 12.62 -4.58 21.02
CA GLU A 536 13.57 -3.47 21.19
C GLU A 536 13.75 -3.16 22.68
N ARG A 537 14.97 -2.85 23.13
CA ARG A 537 15.26 -2.43 24.50
C ARG A 537 15.12 -0.93 24.64
N ALA A 538 14.70 -0.45 25.82
CA ALA A 538 14.71 0.96 26.16
C ALA A 538 15.20 1.16 27.59
N SER A 539 16.12 2.13 27.77
CA SER A 539 16.72 2.49 29.05
C SER A 539 15.89 3.53 29.83
N SER A 540 15.02 4.27 29.14
CA SER A 540 14.12 5.26 29.71
C SER A 540 12.75 5.22 29.03
N PHE A 541 11.71 5.72 29.72
CA PHE A 541 10.36 5.77 29.15
C PHE A 541 10.27 6.71 27.94
N ASP A 542 11.02 7.81 27.96
CA ASP A 542 11.12 8.74 26.82
C ASP A 542 11.76 8.05 25.60
N GLU A 543 12.76 7.21 25.83
CA GLU A 543 13.33 6.39 24.75
C GLU A 543 12.32 5.37 24.25
N ALA A 544 11.57 4.71 25.12
CA ALA A 544 10.52 3.77 24.74
C ALA A 544 9.45 4.46 23.87
N LEU A 545 9.01 5.65 24.24
CA LEU A 545 8.09 6.47 23.43
C LEU A 545 8.71 6.87 22.08
N ARG A 546 9.98 7.26 22.07
CA ARG A 546 10.69 7.62 20.83
C ARG A 546 10.77 6.42 19.89
N LEU A 547 11.13 5.24 20.37
CA LEU A 547 11.18 4.00 19.58
C LEU A 547 9.79 3.57 19.12
N ALA A 548 8.78 3.61 19.97
CA ALA A 548 7.41 3.28 19.61
C ALA A 548 6.88 4.19 18.50
N ASN A 549 7.15 5.48 18.58
CA ASN A 549 6.76 6.50 17.60
C ASN A 549 7.66 6.55 16.35
N GLY A 550 8.86 5.96 16.39
CA GLY A 550 9.93 6.09 15.40
C GLY A 550 9.70 5.35 14.08
N VAL A 551 8.46 5.05 13.71
CA VAL A 551 8.07 4.45 12.43
C VAL A 551 7.07 5.33 11.70
N ARG A 552 6.93 5.12 10.38
CA ARG A 552 6.00 5.90 9.54
C ARG A 552 4.53 5.67 9.86
N GLN A 553 4.18 4.49 10.36
CA GLN A 553 2.82 4.08 10.70
C GLN A 553 2.42 4.58 12.10
N GLY A 554 1.12 4.67 12.35
CA GLY A 554 0.55 5.05 13.64
C GLY A 554 -0.89 4.56 13.77
N LEU A 555 -1.14 3.24 13.63
CA LEU A 555 -2.48 2.69 13.75
C LEU A 555 -2.85 2.44 15.22
N VAL A 556 -2.14 1.53 15.87
CA VAL A 556 -2.39 1.18 17.28
C VAL A 556 -1.08 1.22 18.07
N ALA A 557 -1.13 1.74 19.28
CA ALA A 557 -0.06 1.60 20.27
C ALA A 557 -0.62 1.07 21.59
N ALA A 558 0.16 0.25 22.31
CA ALA A 558 -0.23 -0.29 23.60
C ALA A 558 0.82 0.03 24.67
N LEU A 559 0.38 0.11 25.93
CA LEU A 559 1.24 0.19 27.09
C LEU A 559 0.84 -0.85 28.13
N PHE A 560 1.78 -1.69 28.52
CA PHE A 560 1.71 -2.58 29.67
C PHE A 560 2.55 -1.98 30.79
N ALA A 561 1.91 -1.52 31.86
CA ALA A 561 2.58 -0.92 33.00
C ALA A 561 1.68 -0.96 34.25
N GLY A 562 2.26 -0.72 35.41
CA GLY A 562 1.51 -0.48 36.63
C GLY A 562 0.69 0.83 36.56
N PRO A 563 -0.20 1.04 37.56
CA PRO A 563 -0.96 2.30 37.67
C PRO A 563 -0.04 3.48 37.92
N GLY A 564 -0.41 4.68 37.42
CA GLY A 564 0.33 5.92 37.71
C GLY A 564 0.69 6.72 36.45
N ALA A 565 1.75 7.53 36.56
CA ALA A 565 2.16 8.56 35.59
C ALA A 565 2.49 8.03 34.19
N TRP A 566 2.87 6.76 34.05
CA TRP A 566 3.20 6.17 32.74
C TRP A 566 2.02 6.20 31.76
N ARG A 567 0.78 6.01 32.26
CA ARG A 567 -0.42 6.07 31.43
C ARG A 567 -0.64 7.46 30.85
N GLU A 568 -0.51 8.50 31.66
CA GLU A 568 -0.69 9.89 31.23
C GLU A 568 0.38 10.32 30.24
N ALA A 569 1.64 9.99 30.53
CA ALA A 569 2.77 10.25 29.62
C ALA A 569 2.58 9.54 28.28
N PHE A 570 2.13 8.27 28.29
CA PHE A 570 1.82 7.52 27.07
C PHE A 570 0.69 8.16 26.29
N GLN A 571 -0.44 8.49 26.92
CA GLN A 571 -1.58 9.11 26.25
C GLN A 571 -1.26 10.48 25.67
N GLY A 572 -0.37 11.24 26.30
CA GLY A 572 0.06 12.56 25.83
C GLY A 572 1.09 12.53 24.69
N SER A 573 1.78 11.40 24.49
CA SER A 573 2.96 11.35 23.61
C SER A 573 2.91 10.28 22.53
N ALA A 574 2.06 9.26 22.65
CA ALA A 574 1.95 8.19 21.66
C ALA A 574 1.31 8.70 20.36
N GLN A 575 1.94 8.40 19.22
CA GLN A 575 1.52 8.86 17.89
C GLN A 575 0.78 7.76 17.13
N ALA A 576 -0.35 7.33 17.68
CA ALA A 576 -1.23 6.34 17.07
C ALA A 576 -2.70 6.74 17.26
N GLY A 577 -3.54 6.37 16.30
CA GLY A 577 -4.96 6.70 16.36
C GLY A 577 -5.74 5.91 17.42
N VAL A 578 -5.24 4.72 17.79
CA VAL A 578 -5.84 3.87 18.83
C VAL A 578 -4.80 3.58 19.92
N LEU A 579 -5.14 3.90 21.17
CA LEU A 579 -4.28 3.64 22.33
C LEU A 579 -4.89 2.55 23.23
N LYS A 580 -4.06 1.62 23.68
CA LYS A 580 -4.45 0.49 24.54
C LYS A 580 -3.68 0.54 25.86
N TRP A 581 -4.37 0.17 26.93
CA TRP A 581 -3.80 0.06 28.28
C TRP A 581 -3.95 -1.37 28.80
N ASN A 582 -2.82 -2.03 29.12
CA ASN A 582 -2.77 -3.42 29.59
C ASN A 582 -3.61 -4.39 28.74
N SER A 583 -3.59 -4.18 27.42
CA SER A 583 -4.34 -4.94 26.42
C SER A 583 -3.51 -5.10 25.16
N SER A 584 -3.82 -6.14 24.37
CA SER A 584 -3.23 -6.37 23.05
C SER A 584 -3.60 -5.24 22.09
N THR A 585 -2.73 -4.95 21.10
CA THR A 585 -3.07 -4.06 20.00
C THR A 585 -4.14 -4.66 19.07
N ALA A 586 -4.35 -5.97 19.11
CA ALA A 586 -5.08 -6.72 18.12
C ALA A 586 -6.61 -6.51 18.12
N ASP A 587 -7.19 -6.17 19.27
CA ASP A 587 -8.63 -6.03 19.43
C ASP A 587 -9.09 -4.59 19.15
N ALA A 588 -10.30 -4.43 18.60
CA ALA A 588 -10.93 -3.13 18.38
C ALA A 588 -12.39 -3.15 18.88
N ASP A 589 -12.81 -2.07 19.53
CA ASP A 589 -14.20 -1.85 19.94
C ASP A 589 -15.02 -1.31 18.77
N ALA A 590 -16.25 -1.80 18.62
CA ALA A 590 -17.14 -1.38 17.54
C ALA A 590 -17.73 0.02 17.74
N ASP A 591 -17.78 0.52 18.99
CA ASP A 591 -18.30 1.86 19.30
C ASP A 591 -17.23 2.95 19.25
N ALA A 592 -15.96 2.56 19.40
CA ALA A 592 -14.88 3.51 19.40
C ALA A 592 -14.44 3.86 17.96
N PRO A 593 -14.09 5.12 17.70
CA PRO A 593 -13.45 5.48 16.44
C PRO A 593 -12.22 4.61 16.19
N PHE A 594 -12.14 4.06 14.99
CA PHE A 594 -11.00 3.28 14.53
C PHE A 594 -10.36 3.98 13.34
N GLY A 595 -9.11 4.41 13.49
CA GLY A 595 -8.40 5.08 12.41
C GLY A 595 -6.92 5.27 12.72
N GLY A 596 -6.12 5.22 11.66
CA GLY A 596 -4.67 5.40 11.76
C GLY A 596 -4.26 6.87 11.65
N TRP A 597 -3.20 7.22 12.37
CA TRP A 597 -2.45 8.46 12.18
C TRP A 597 -1.25 8.23 11.26
N LYS A 598 -0.57 9.30 10.87
CA LYS A 598 0.63 9.26 10.04
C LYS A 598 0.35 8.52 8.70
N ALA A 599 1.15 7.48 8.38
CA ALA A 599 0.97 6.70 7.15
C ALA A 599 -0.07 5.56 7.28
N SER A 600 -0.73 5.43 8.42
CA SER A 600 -1.74 4.39 8.65
C SER A 600 -3.16 4.80 8.31
N GLY A 601 -3.43 6.08 8.10
CA GLY A 601 -4.79 6.53 7.76
C GLY A 601 -4.84 7.89 7.08
N LEU A 602 -5.97 8.15 6.43
CA LEU A 602 -6.30 9.43 5.82
C LEU A 602 -7.81 9.65 5.83
N GLY A 603 -8.25 10.84 6.18
CA GLY A 603 -9.67 11.17 6.34
C GLY A 603 -10.22 10.83 7.72
N PRO A 604 -11.54 10.92 7.93
CA PRO A 604 -12.19 10.57 9.18
C PRO A 604 -11.98 9.08 9.54
N PRO A 605 -11.87 8.73 10.84
CA PRO A 605 -11.79 7.34 11.27
C PRO A 605 -13.06 6.57 10.91
N GLU A 606 -12.97 5.24 10.91
CA GLU A 606 -14.13 4.34 10.83
C GLU A 606 -14.81 4.24 12.19
N HIS A 607 -16.07 3.87 12.18
CA HIS A 607 -16.91 3.61 13.36
C HIS A 607 -17.22 4.85 14.21
N GLY A 608 -18.21 4.70 15.05
CA GLY A 608 -18.66 5.78 15.94
C GLY A 608 -19.03 7.06 15.20
N PRO A 609 -18.59 8.23 15.70
CA PRO A 609 -18.87 9.52 15.05
C PRO A 609 -18.23 9.69 13.67
N GLY A 610 -17.15 8.96 13.39
CA GLY A 610 -16.43 9.03 12.12
C GLY A 610 -17.28 8.55 10.94
N ASP A 611 -18.18 7.58 11.16
CA ASP A 611 -19.07 7.08 10.11
C ASP A 611 -20.02 8.19 9.62
N VAL A 612 -20.62 8.95 10.53
CA VAL A 612 -21.49 10.09 10.17
C VAL A 612 -20.69 11.19 9.49
N GLU A 613 -19.49 11.44 9.97
CA GLU A 613 -18.61 12.46 9.42
C GLU A 613 -18.23 12.14 7.97
N PHE A 614 -17.80 10.90 7.69
CA PHE A 614 -17.35 10.50 6.36
C PHE A 614 -18.51 10.28 5.39
N PHE A 615 -19.55 9.51 5.76
CA PHE A 615 -20.62 9.11 4.84
C PHE A 615 -21.71 10.17 4.63
N SER A 616 -21.50 11.41 5.08
CA SER A 616 -22.40 12.52 4.85
C SER A 616 -21.67 13.85 4.64
N LYS A 617 -22.36 14.82 4.04
CA LYS A 617 -21.87 16.19 3.83
C LYS A 617 -22.83 17.21 4.40
N LEU A 618 -22.32 18.37 4.82
CA LEU A 618 -23.10 19.49 5.30
C LEU A 618 -23.71 20.28 4.14
N GLN A 619 -24.96 20.68 4.29
CA GLN A 619 -25.68 21.59 3.40
C GLN A 619 -26.25 22.73 4.23
N ALA A 620 -25.82 23.95 3.97
CA ALA A 620 -26.37 25.15 4.58
C ALA A 620 -27.62 25.61 3.81
N ILE A 621 -28.60 26.10 4.55
CA ILE A 621 -29.88 26.62 4.05
C ILE A 621 -30.03 28.03 4.62
N TYR A 622 -30.29 29.01 3.76
CA TYR A 622 -30.55 30.39 4.14
C TYR A 622 -31.97 30.72 3.73
N ASP A 623 -32.80 31.11 4.70
CA ASP A 623 -34.15 31.58 4.46
C ASP A 623 -34.15 33.11 4.28
N GLY A 624 -34.39 33.57 3.05
CA GLY A 624 -34.58 34.98 2.76
C GLY A 624 -35.84 35.50 3.46
N ALA A 625 -35.75 36.67 4.04
CA ALA A 625 -36.97 37.37 4.52
C ALA A 625 -37.88 37.61 3.30
N LEU A 626 -39.09 37.02 3.30
CA LEU A 626 -40.15 37.46 2.40
C LEU A 626 -40.49 38.90 2.84
N SER A 627 -40.01 39.89 2.07
CA SER A 627 -40.35 41.30 2.25
C SER A 627 -41.83 41.55 1.94
#